data_08b396dccb715ddefd02db508e84a7bc
#
_entry.id   08b396dccb715ddefd02db508e84a7bc
#
_cell.length_a   1.000
_cell.length_b   1.000
_cell.length_c   1.000
_cell.angle_alpha   90.00
_cell.angle_beta   90.00
_cell.angle_gamma   90.00
#
_symmetry.space_group_name_H-M   'P 1'
#
loop_
_entity.id
_entity.type
_entity.pdbx_description
1 polymer ?
#
loop_
_entity_poly.entity_id
_entity_poly.type
_entity_poly.pdbx_seq_one_letter_code
_entity_poly.pdbx_strand_id
1 'polypeptide(L)'
;MPFAATGGLGDVLGSLPSAIIEASGGETDVRVVMPLYRSVSESWRSQMKKEFEGEVMLSWRRQYCAIYSLVKDGATYYFVDNKYYFDRDTLYGYGDEGERFAFFSKVAAELPRLVGYYPDVVHAHDWSAALTLVYINEKFRSVEGYENIKTVFTIHNIEYQGKYDFAILGDVFELDHRSRHIVEYDGCINLMKGAIASADLVTTVSQRYAEEICSPEYAHGLDRILRDSSDKLLGILNGIDYKYYDPATDNVIAKNYTWRSQGKKYENKTALQRELGLPEREDVPMISLISRLASHKGLDLVTRMIYRLVGEKDVQLVVLGKGESEYEVFFRGLEETFPDKVRALITYDRDLSKRIYAASDIFLMPSKSEPCGLSQMIASRYGAIPVVRETGGLYDSIKGYWLDGDKIKGNGFTFAGYNAYELEERTGAAIDLWNDAELRKKFVGKIMRIDFSWKNSANSYLEMYERLWQNS
;
A
#
# COMPACT_ATOMS: atom_id res chain seq x y z
N MET A 1 -10.24 1.20 2.85
CA MET A 1 -11.01 0.60 3.94
C MET A 1 -11.80 1.66 4.67
N PRO A 2 -13.01 1.44 5.14
CA PRO A 2 -13.68 0.15 5.32
C PRO A 2 -14.61 -0.27 4.17
N PHE A 3 -14.77 0.58 3.13
CA PHE A 3 -15.82 0.40 2.11
C PHE A 3 -15.47 -0.67 1.07
N ALA A 4 -14.33 -0.49 0.41
CA ALA A 4 -13.77 -1.44 -0.56
C ALA A 4 -12.25 -1.32 -0.55
N ALA A 5 -11.53 -2.43 -0.66
CA ALA A 5 -10.07 -2.39 -0.72
C ALA A 5 -9.49 -3.62 -1.43
N THR A 6 -8.46 -3.37 -2.20
CA THR A 6 -7.52 -4.37 -2.67
C THR A 6 -6.11 -3.76 -2.65
N GLY A 7 -5.19 -4.37 -1.89
CA GLY A 7 -3.82 -3.89 -1.76
C GLY A 7 -3.65 -2.58 -0.98
N GLY A 8 -2.43 -2.03 -1.03
CA GLY A 8 -1.98 -0.89 -0.23
C GLY A 8 -2.73 0.42 -0.47
N LEU A 9 -3.25 0.66 -1.68
CA LEU A 9 -4.06 1.84 -1.99
C LEU A 9 -5.28 1.94 -1.07
N GLY A 10 -5.96 0.81 -0.82
CA GLY A 10 -7.12 0.79 0.08
C GLY A 10 -6.75 1.10 1.53
N ASP A 11 -5.59 0.67 1.99
CA ASP A 11 -5.09 0.98 3.34
C ASP A 11 -4.75 2.48 3.46
N VAL A 12 -4.10 3.06 2.46
CA VAL A 12 -3.78 4.50 2.42
C VAL A 12 -5.05 5.34 2.44
N LEU A 13 -5.97 5.13 1.48
CA LEU A 13 -7.20 5.94 1.38
C LEU A 13 -8.17 5.69 2.55
N GLY A 14 -7.99 4.61 3.29
CA GLY A 14 -8.74 4.33 4.51
C GLY A 14 -8.22 5.07 5.75
N SER A 15 -6.95 5.48 5.77
CA SER A 15 -6.29 6.03 6.94
C SER A 15 -5.81 7.48 6.77
N LEU A 16 -5.27 7.82 5.59
CA LEU A 16 -4.71 9.14 5.30
C LEU A 16 -5.71 10.30 5.49
N PRO A 17 -6.99 10.21 5.05
CA PRO A 17 -7.94 11.30 5.21
C PRO A 17 -8.12 11.74 6.67
N SER A 18 -8.40 10.79 7.57
CA SER A 18 -8.55 11.09 9.00
C SER A 18 -7.25 11.56 9.64
N ALA A 19 -6.10 11.03 9.18
CA ALA A 19 -4.80 11.45 9.69
C ALA A 19 -4.45 12.89 9.31
N ILE A 20 -4.80 13.34 8.10
CA ILE A 20 -4.64 14.74 7.67
C ILE A 20 -5.52 15.66 8.52
N ILE A 21 -6.79 15.29 8.74
CA ILE A 21 -7.71 16.08 9.59
C ILE A 21 -7.16 16.19 11.02
N GLU A 22 -6.68 15.08 11.58
CA GLU A 22 -6.11 15.06 12.93
C GLU A 22 -4.82 15.91 13.00
N ALA A 23 -3.93 15.78 12.01
CA ALA A 23 -2.66 16.52 11.97
C ALA A 23 -2.85 18.03 11.79
N SER A 24 -3.88 18.45 11.04
CA SER A 24 -4.25 19.87 10.88
C SER A 24 -5.06 20.43 12.06
N GLY A 25 -5.31 19.66 13.10
CA GLY A 25 -6.17 20.10 14.21
C GLY A 25 -7.65 20.28 13.81
N GLY A 26 -8.08 19.68 12.72
CA GLY A 26 -9.45 19.79 12.18
C GLY A 26 -9.67 20.98 11.22
N GLU A 27 -8.60 21.70 10.88
CA GLU A 27 -8.70 22.88 9.99
C GLU A 27 -8.84 22.49 8.50
N THR A 28 -8.42 21.28 8.13
CA THR A 28 -8.48 20.80 6.73
C THR A 28 -9.77 20.00 6.49
N ASP A 29 -10.61 20.45 5.54
CA ASP A 29 -11.75 19.68 5.03
C ASP A 29 -11.23 18.64 4.01
N VAL A 30 -11.31 17.36 4.36
CA VAL A 30 -10.85 16.26 3.49
C VAL A 30 -12.05 15.51 2.94
N ARG A 31 -12.12 15.40 1.62
CA ARG A 31 -13.18 14.69 0.91
C ARG A 31 -12.58 13.61 0.00
N VAL A 32 -13.16 12.43 0.04
CA VAL A 32 -12.70 11.26 -0.73
C VAL A 32 -13.75 10.91 -1.77
N VAL A 33 -13.33 10.69 -3.01
CA VAL A 33 -14.22 10.26 -4.10
C VAL A 33 -13.83 8.84 -4.50
N MET A 34 -14.82 7.94 -4.57
CA MET A 34 -14.60 6.56 -4.98
C MET A 34 -15.84 5.98 -5.69
N PRO A 35 -15.66 4.94 -6.52
CA PRO A 35 -16.82 4.23 -7.07
C PRO A 35 -17.66 3.55 -5.99
N LEU A 36 -18.96 3.47 -6.16
CA LEU A 36 -19.85 2.67 -5.33
C LEU A 36 -19.82 1.20 -5.76
N TYR A 37 -18.75 0.52 -5.38
CA TYR A 37 -18.55 -0.89 -5.72
C TYR A 37 -19.59 -1.80 -5.07
N ARG A 38 -19.88 -2.97 -5.70
CA ARG A 38 -20.76 -4.02 -5.13
C ARG A 38 -20.34 -4.43 -3.72
N SER A 39 -19.03 -4.47 -3.45
CA SER A 39 -18.47 -4.87 -2.15
C SER A 39 -18.78 -3.91 -1.00
N VAL A 40 -19.28 -2.70 -1.27
CA VAL A 40 -19.75 -1.79 -0.21
C VAL A 40 -21.01 -2.36 0.43
N SER A 41 -20.92 -2.70 1.72
CA SER A 41 -21.99 -3.39 2.44
C SER A 41 -23.26 -2.54 2.57
N GLU A 42 -24.40 -3.21 2.70
CA GLU A 42 -25.71 -2.56 2.88
C GLU A 42 -25.75 -1.72 4.16
N SER A 43 -25.01 -2.11 5.19
CA SER A 43 -24.90 -1.33 6.43
C SER A 43 -24.27 0.04 6.21
N TRP A 44 -23.39 0.20 5.21
CA TRP A 44 -22.87 1.49 4.80
C TRP A 44 -23.83 2.22 3.84
N ARG A 45 -24.39 1.51 2.85
CA ARG A 45 -25.30 2.08 1.86
C ARG A 45 -26.53 2.74 2.51
N SER A 46 -27.10 2.13 3.53
CA SER A 46 -28.26 2.65 4.28
C SER A 46 -28.00 3.96 5.03
N GLN A 47 -26.75 4.31 5.25
CA GLN A 47 -26.33 5.57 5.91
C GLN A 47 -25.99 6.69 4.92
N MET A 48 -25.96 6.39 3.61
CA MET A 48 -25.57 7.34 2.60
C MET A 48 -26.70 8.32 2.28
N LYS A 49 -26.34 9.59 2.07
CA LYS A 49 -27.23 10.64 1.57
C LYS A 49 -27.01 10.80 0.08
N LYS A 50 -28.07 10.88 -0.72
CA LYS A 50 -27.97 11.20 -2.14
C LYS A 50 -27.74 12.71 -2.31
N GLU A 51 -26.66 13.07 -2.98
CA GLU A 51 -26.29 14.47 -3.28
C GLU A 51 -26.65 14.86 -4.72
N PHE A 52 -26.56 13.92 -5.65
CA PHE A 52 -26.85 14.15 -7.07
C PHE A 52 -27.45 12.88 -7.70
N GLU A 53 -28.32 13.08 -8.68
CA GLU A 53 -28.82 12.04 -9.58
C GLU A 53 -29.09 12.62 -10.96
N GLY A 54 -28.53 12.01 -12.00
CA GLY A 54 -28.66 12.50 -13.36
C GLY A 54 -27.87 11.67 -14.36
N GLU A 55 -27.40 12.32 -15.41
CA GLU A 55 -26.55 11.71 -16.42
C GLU A 55 -25.24 12.49 -16.57
N VAL A 56 -24.16 11.78 -16.80
CA VAL A 56 -22.85 12.33 -17.15
C VAL A 56 -22.46 11.85 -18.54
N MET A 57 -22.00 12.76 -19.37
CA MET A 57 -21.52 12.45 -20.71
C MET A 57 -20.07 11.98 -20.66
N LEU A 58 -19.79 10.83 -21.29
CA LEU A 58 -18.44 10.39 -21.59
C LEU A 58 -18.35 10.22 -23.11
N SER A 59 -17.77 11.20 -23.79
CA SER A 59 -17.82 11.33 -25.24
C SER A 59 -19.29 11.36 -25.72
N TRP A 60 -19.72 10.41 -26.52
CA TRP A 60 -21.11 10.29 -27.00
C TRP A 60 -22.03 9.47 -26.05
N ARG A 61 -21.45 8.82 -25.03
CA ARG A 61 -22.17 7.95 -24.09
C ARG A 61 -22.88 8.79 -23.03
N ARG A 62 -24.20 8.68 -22.94
CA ARG A 62 -25.00 9.21 -21.83
C ARG A 62 -25.10 8.15 -20.75
N GLN A 63 -24.44 8.37 -19.64
CA GLN A 63 -24.37 7.37 -18.57
C GLN A 63 -25.08 7.89 -17.31
N TYR A 64 -25.92 7.04 -16.73
CA TYR A 64 -26.50 7.31 -15.42
C TYR A 64 -25.39 7.57 -14.40
N CYS A 65 -25.62 8.56 -13.55
CA CYS A 65 -24.74 8.90 -12.45
C CYS A 65 -25.56 9.33 -11.23
N ALA A 66 -25.35 8.67 -10.11
CA ALA A 66 -25.74 9.23 -8.82
C ALA A 66 -24.51 9.38 -7.93
N ILE A 67 -24.53 10.39 -7.07
CA ILE A 67 -23.49 10.65 -6.09
C ILE A 67 -24.12 10.55 -4.72
N TYR A 68 -23.57 9.68 -3.89
CA TYR A 68 -23.95 9.53 -2.50
C TYR A 68 -22.83 10.03 -1.60
N SER A 69 -23.17 10.60 -0.44
CA SER A 69 -22.19 11.02 0.57
C SER A 69 -22.37 10.31 1.90
N LEU A 70 -21.26 10.17 2.62
CA LEU A 70 -21.21 9.65 3.98
C LEU A 70 -20.04 10.30 4.73
N VAL A 71 -20.28 10.74 5.97
CA VAL A 71 -19.19 11.24 6.83
C VAL A 71 -18.67 10.12 7.71
N LYS A 72 -17.35 9.90 7.70
CA LYS A 72 -16.69 8.93 8.55
C LYS A 72 -15.33 9.45 9.03
N ASP A 73 -15.05 9.33 10.32
CA ASP A 73 -13.80 9.78 10.95
C ASP A 73 -13.43 11.23 10.59
N GLY A 74 -14.43 12.11 10.46
CA GLY A 74 -14.28 13.53 10.10
C GLY A 74 -14.21 13.81 8.60
N ALA A 75 -13.91 12.83 7.75
CA ALA A 75 -13.85 12.98 6.30
C ALA A 75 -15.21 12.73 5.63
N THR A 76 -15.51 13.48 4.57
CA THR A 76 -16.67 13.23 3.71
C THR A 76 -16.28 12.31 2.56
N TYR A 77 -17.00 11.20 2.41
CA TYR A 77 -16.82 10.26 1.31
C TYR A 77 -17.94 10.42 0.29
N TYR A 78 -17.57 10.63 -0.97
CA TYR A 78 -18.49 10.62 -2.11
C TYR A 78 -18.36 9.30 -2.86
N PHE A 79 -19.50 8.66 -3.12
CA PHE A 79 -19.60 7.41 -3.84
C PHE A 79 -20.27 7.65 -5.20
N VAL A 80 -19.57 7.34 -6.28
CA VAL A 80 -20.06 7.44 -7.64
C VAL A 80 -20.80 6.15 -7.99
N ASP A 81 -22.11 6.22 -8.10
CA ASP A 81 -22.96 5.08 -8.48
C ASP A 81 -23.21 5.06 -9.98
N ASN A 82 -22.79 3.99 -10.58
CA ASN A 82 -23.19 3.51 -11.90
C ASN A 82 -23.11 1.98 -11.87
N LYS A 83 -24.25 1.30 -11.84
CA LYS A 83 -24.30 -0.17 -11.73
C LYS A 83 -23.64 -0.87 -12.91
N TYR A 84 -23.73 -0.32 -14.12
CA TYR A 84 -23.11 -0.89 -15.31
C TYR A 84 -21.59 -1.00 -15.15
N TYR A 85 -20.93 0.01 -14.58
CA TYR A 85 -19.47 0.04 -14.38
C TYR A 85 -19.01 -0.57 -13.07
N PHE A 86 -19.76 -0.43 -11.97
CA PHE A 86 -19.21 -0.66 -10.62
C PHE A 86 -19.91 -1.77 -9.83
N ASP A 87 -21.06 -2.27 -10.31
CA ASP A 87 -21.72 -3.41 -9.67
C ASP A 87 -21.14 -4.73 -10.18
N ARG A 88 -19.88 -5.00 -9.85
CA ARG A 88 -19.07 -6.13 -10.33
C ARG A 88 -18.45 -6.91 -9.18
N ASP A 89 -18.10 -8.18 -9.42
CA ASP A 89 -17.58 -9.10 -8.40
C ASP A 89 -16.19 -8.73 -7.91
N THR A 90 -15.35 -8.20 -8.81
CA THR A 90 -13.99 -7.73 -8.49
C THR A 90 -13.83 -6.25 -8.79
N LEU A 91 -12.84 -5.61 -8.16
CA LEU A 91 -12.57 -4.20 -8.39
C LEU A 91 -11.87 -3.95 -9.73
N TYR A 92 -11.09 -4.93 -10.21
CA TYR A 92 -10.28 -4.90 -11.43
C TYR A 92 -10.37 -6.22 -12.20
N GLY A 93 -9.85 -6.25 -13.42
CA GLY A 93 -9.73 -7.46 -14.26
C GLY A 93 -10.79 -7.59 -15.35
N TYR A 94 -11.45 -6.48 -15.73
CA TYR A 94 -12.45 -6.44 -16.80
C TYR A 94 -11.91 -5.78 -18.08
N GLY A 95 -12.36 -6.24 -19.24
CA GLY A 95 -11.93 -5.72 -20.55
C GLY A 95 -12.30 -4.26 -20.81
N ASP A 96 -13.26 -3.70 -20.06
CA ASP A 96 -13.74 -2.32 -20.18
C ASP A 96 -13.16 -1.36 -19.14
N GLU A 97 -12.05 -1.70 -18.51
CA GLU A 97 -11.44 -0.87 -17.44
C GLU A 97 -11.11 0.54 -17.89
N GLY A 98 -10.67 0.73 -19.13
CA GLY A 98 -10.43 2.06 -19.69
C GLY A 98 -11.68 2.94 -19.64
N GLU A 99 -12.82 2.42 -20.07
CA GLU A 99 -14.09 3.15 -20.06
C GLU A 99 -14.63 3.38 -18.65
N ARG A 100 -14.59 2.36 -17.79
CA ARG A 100 -15.03 2.44 -16.38
C ARG A 100 -14.32 3.55 -15.63
N PHE A 101 -12.99 3.58 -15.71
CA PHE A 101 -12.18 4.55 -14.98
C PHE A 101 -12.11 5.91 -15.68
N ALA A 102 -12.34 5.99 -16.99
CA ALA A 102 -12.60 7.24 -17.67
C ALA A 102 -13.92 7.88 -17.17
N PHE A 103 -14.98 7.10 -17.07
CA PHE A 103 -16.25 7.57 -16.49
C PHE A 103 -16.07 8.04 -15.05
N PHE A 104 -15.41 7.23 -14.19
CA PHE A 104 -15.13 7.63 -12.81
C PHE A 104 -14.36 8.95 -12.75
N SER A 105 -13.27 9.07 -13.52
CA SER A 105 -12.43 10.26 -13.56
C SER A 105 -13.18 11.49 -14.08
N LYS A 106 -14.08 11.30 -15.05
CA LYS A 106 -14.95 12.38 -15.55
C LYS A 106 -15.89 12.88 -14.47
N VAL A 107 -16.57 11.96 -13.77
CA VAL A 107 -17.47 12.32 -12.65
C VAL A 107 -16.67 12.99 -11.53
N ALA A 108 -15.48 12.50 -11.19
CA ALA A 108 -14.62 13.09 -10.16
C ALA A 108 -14.17 14.52 -10.53
N ALA A 109 -13.85 14.76 -11.81
CA ALA A 109 -13.51 16.10 -12.29
C ALA A 109 -14.73 17.05 -12.30
N GLU A 110 -15.94 16.55 -12.57
CA GLU A 110 -17.18 17.33 -12.53
C GLU A 110 -17.78 17.47 -11.12
N LEU A 111 -17.33 16.68 -10.17
CA LEU A 111 -17.88 16.63 -8.81
C LEU A 111 -17.99 18.01 -8.15
N PRO A 112 -17.00 18.92 -8.23
CA PRO A 112 -17.10 20.24 -7.62
C PRO A 112 -18.38 20.98 -8.04
N ARG A 113 -18.69 20.94 -9.33
CA ARG A 113 -19.89 21.56 -9.89
C ARG A 113 -21.18 20.83 -9.49
N LEU A 114 -21.14 19.49 -9.46
CA LEU A 114 -22.33 18.65 -9.20
C LEU A 114 -22.80 18.73 -7.75
N VAL A 115 -21.87 18.95 -6.80
CA VAL A 115 -22.18 19.04 -5.37
C VAL A 115 -21.99 20.45 -4.78
N GLY A 116 -21.59 21.43 -5.60
CA GLY A 116 -21.40 22.83 -5.16
C GLY A 116 -20.23 23.02 -4.20
N TYR A 117 -19.15 22.22 -4.35
CA TYR A 117 -17.95 22.31 -3.51
C TYR A 117 -16.69 22.31 -4.36
N TYR A 118 -15.95 23.42 -4.34
CA TYR A 118 -14.70 23.59 -5.07
C TYR A 118 -13.52 23.47 -4.12
N PRO A 119 -12.69 22.40 -4.24
CA PRO A 119 -11.55 22.20 -3.35
C PRO A 119 -10.36 23.07 -3.77
N ASP A 120 -9.47 23.34 -2.82
CA ASP A 120 -8.17 23.96 -3.10
C ASP A 120 -7.24 22.97 -3.85
N VAL A 121 -7.31 21.69 -3.50
CA VAL A 121 -6.46 20.63 -4.07
C VAL A 121 -7.30 19.44 -4.50
N VAL A 122 -7.06 18.94 -5.72
CA VAL A 122 -7.52 17.62 -6.17
C VAL A 122 -6.33 16.68 -6.23
N HIS A 123 -6.41 15.60 -5.46
CA HIS A 123 -5.35 14.61 -5.35
C HIS A 123 -5.80 13.27 -5.92
N ALA A 124 -5.23 12.86 -7.05
CA ALA A 124 -5.53 11.60 -7.70
C ALA A 124 -4.50 10.52 -7.34
N HIS A 125 -4.96 9.28 -7.20
CA HIS A 125 -4.16 8.13 -6.78
C HIS A 125 -4.19 7.03 -7.84
N ASP A 126 -3.03 6.68 -8.38
CA ASP A 126 -2.80 5.67 -9.43
C ASP A 126 -3.54 5.92 -10.75
N TRP A 127 -3.28 5.08 -11.73
CA TRP A 127 -3.75 5.20 -13.10
C TRP A 127 -5.29 5.28 -13.23
N SER A 128 -6.01 4.62 -12.34
CA SER A 128 -7.49 4.57 -12.36
C SER A 128 -8.17 5.91 -12.06
N ALA A 129 -7.44 6.86 -11.44
CA ALA A 129 -7.90 8.22 -11.19
C ALA A 129 -7.16 9.28 -12.04
N ALA A 130 -6.20 8.86 -12.86
CA ALA A 130 -5.28 9.71 -13.60
C ALA A 130 -5.99 10.74 -14.51
N LEU A 131 -7.02 10.30 -15.23
CA LEU A 131 -7.78 11.17 -16.13
C LEU A 131 -8.50 12.31 -15.41
N THR A 132 -8.75 12.22 -14.10
CA THR A 132 -9.32 13.33 -13.32
C THR A 132 -8.49 14.60 -13.47
N LEU A 133 -7.16 14.49 -13.34
CA LEU A 133 -6.26 15.63 -13.46
C LEU A 133 -6.15 16.12 -14.90
N VAL A 134 -6.13 15.21 -15.86
CA VAL A 134 -6.14 15.55 -17.29
C VAL A 134 -7.41 16.32 -17.64
N TYR A 135 -8.59 15.86 -17.19
CA TYR A 135 -9.85 16.57 -17.45
C TYR A 135 -9.93 17.94 -16.77
N ILE A 136 -9.46 18.07 -15.53
CA ILE A 136 -9.40 19.36 -14.85
C ILE A 136 -8.61 20.36 -15.70
N ASN A 137 -7.42 19.98 -16.17
CA ASN A 137 -6.56 20.88 -16.92
C ASN A 137 -7.09 21.16 -18.35
N GLU A 138 -7.53 20.13 -19.07
CA GLU A 138 -7.89 20.27 -20.48
C GLU A 138 -9.32 20.76 -20.70
N LYS A 139 -10.23 20.52 -19.75
CA LYS A 139 -11.66 20.81 -19.96
C LYS A 139 -12.25 21.79 -18.97
N PHE A 140 -11.74 21.84 -17.74
CA PHE A 140 -12.38 22.61 -16.67
C PHE A 140 -11.56 23.80 -16.18
N ARG A 141 -10.29 23.93 -16.53
CA ARG A 141 -9.41 25.01 -16.04
C ARG A 141 -9.97 26.43 -16.31
N SER A 142 -10.71 26.63 -17.40
CA SER A 142 -11.34 27.89 -17.74
C SER A 142 -12.81 28.05 -17.24
N VAL A 143 -13.31 27.07 -16.49
CA VAL A 143 -14.64 27.06 -15.91
C VAL A 143 -14.58 27.70 -14.52
N GLU A 144 -15.55 28.56 -14.22
CA GLU A 144 -15.65 29.25 -12.93
C GLU A 144 -15.55 28.30 -11.75
N GLY A 145 -14.63 28.60 -10.81
CA GLY A 145 -14.32 27.83 -9.63
C GLY A 145 -13.21 26.79 -9.81
N TYR A 146 -12.75 26.53 -11.04
CA TYR A 146 -11.65 25.57 -11.28
C TYR A 146 -10.28 26.23 -11.51
N GLU A 147 -10.25 27.54 -11.69
CA GLU A 147 -9.04 28.28 -12.13
C GLU A 147 -7.84 28.06 -11.21
N ASN A 148 -8.12 27.99 -9.91
CA ASN A 148 -7.08 27.93 -8.87
C ASN A 148 -6.90 26.54 -8.24
N ILE A 149 -7.67 25.52 -8.68
CA ILE A 149 -7.53 24.16 -8.14
C ILE A 149 -6.14 23.63 -8.45
N LYS A 150 -5.39 23.30 -7.41
CA LYS A 150 -4.08 22.63 -7.53
C LYS A 150 -4.26 21.12 -7.70
N THR A 151 -3.35 20.51 -8.42
CA THR A 151 -3.44 19.09 -8.78
C THR A 151 -2.25 18.31 -8.24
N VAL A 152 -2.52 17.18 -7.56
CA VAL A 152 -1.50 16.27 -7.04
C VAL A 152 -1.76 14.86 -7.54
N PHE A 153 -0.71 14.15 -7.90
CA PHE A 153 -0.79 12.76 -8.34
C PHE A 153 0.10 11.86 -7.48
N THR A 154 -0.45 10.79 -6.91
CA THR A 154 0.34 9.76 -6.18
C THR A 154 0.45 8.47 -6.97
N ILE A 155 1.70 8.01 -7.14
CA ILE A 155 2.04 6.70 -7.70
C ILE A 155 2.22 5.71 -6.55
N HIS A 156 1.29 4.74 -6.40
CA HIS A 156 1.43 3.67 -5.43
C HIS A 156 2.19 2.48 -6.00
N ASN A 157 1.96 2.16 -7.27
CA ASN A 157 2.72 1.14 -7.99
C ASN A 157 2.86 1.51 -9.47
N ILE A 158 4.08 1.82 -9.90
CA ILE A 158 4.39 2.24 -11.26
C ILE A 158 4.20 1.14 -12.31
N GLU A 159 4.07 -0.11 -11.92
CA GLU A 159 3.81 -1.24 -12.82
C GLU A 159 2.47 -1.09 -13.55
N TYR A 160 1.46 -0.52 -12.88
CA TYR A 160 0.11 -0.36 -13.40
C TYR A 160 -0.10 1.06 -13.94
N GLN A 161 -0.02 1.23 -15.26
CA GLN A 161 0.06 2.55 -15.89
C GLN A 161 -1.20 2.97 -16.66
N GLY A 162 -2.14 2.06 -16.90
CA GLY A 162 -3.31 2.32 -17.73
C GLY A 162 -2.90 2.57 -19.20
N LYS A 163 -2.37 1.54 -19.88
CA LYS A 163 -1.93 1.60 -21.28
C LYS A 163 -3.05 1.15 -22.21
N TYR A 164 -3.30 1.94 -23.27
CA TYR A 164 -4.37 1.71 -24.22
C TYR A 164 -3.96 2.12 -25.65
N ASP A 165 -4.69 1.58 -26.64
CA ASP A 165 -4.54 1.96 -28.04
C ASP A 165 -5.13 3.36 -28.30
N PHE A 166 -4.55 4.08 -29.29
CA PHE A 166 -5.04 5.41 -29.67
C PHE A 166 -6.44 5.43 -30.28
N ALA A 167 -6.94 4.30 -30.76
CA ALA A 167 -8.31 4.21 -31.31
C ALA A 167 -9.37 4.65 -30.29
N ILE A 168 -9.10 4.55 -29.00
CA ILE A 168 -10.05 4.91 -27.94
C ILE A 168 -9.82 6.32 -27.37
N LEU A 169 -8.86 7.10 -27.91
CA LEU A 169 -8.51 8.44 -27.39
C LEU A 169 -9.73 9.39 -27.35
N GLY A 170 -10.42 9.54 -28.47
CA GLY A 170 -11.63 10.38 -28.57
C GLY A 170 -12.87 9.65 -28.11
N ASP A 171 -13.01 8.39 -28.48
CA ASP A 171 -14.22 7.61 -28.26
C ASP A 171 -14.47 7.28 -26.78
N VAL A 172 -13.43 6.91 -26.04
CA VAL A 172 -13.53 6.50 -24.62
C VAL A 172 -13.02 7.59 -23.68
N PHE A 173 -11.84 8.17 -24.00
CA PHE A 173 -11.21 9.14 -23.09
C PHE A 173 -11.63 10.59 -23.34
N GLU A 174 -12.43 10.83 -24.40
CA GLU A 174 -12.95 12.19 -24.71
C GLU A 174 -11.82 13.23 -24.83
N LEU A 175 -10.65 12.79 -25.32
CA LEU A 175 -9.49 13.64 -25.59
C LEU A 175 -9.32 13.85 -27.09
N ASP A 176 -9.10 15.09 -27.51
CA ASP A 176 -8.88 15.42 -28.92
C ASP A 176 -7.39 15.29 -29.32
N HIS A 177 -7.11 15.57 -30.58
CA HIS A 177 -5.73 15.47 -31.10
C HIS A 177 -4.76 16.47 -30.45
N ARG A 178 -5.25 17.58 -29.89
CA ARG A 178 -4.41 18.58 -29.22
C ARG A 178 -3.93 18.06 -27.87
N SER A 179 -4.78 17.33 -27.16
CA SER A 179 -4.47 16.73 -25.87
C SER A 179 -3.72 15.39 -25.97
N ARG A 180 -3.55 14.84 -27.20
CA ARG A 180 -2.84 13.58 -27.44
C ARG A 180 -1.46 13.56 -26.80
N HIS A 181 -0.67 14.61 -26.94
CA HIS A 181 0.70 14.69 -26.43
C HIS A 181 0.79 14.54 -24.91
N ILE A 182 -0.31 14.81 -24.18
CA ILE A 182 -0.37 14.69 -22.72
C ILE A 182 -0.33 13.22 -22.31
N VAL A 183 -1.05 12.35 -23.03
CA VAL A 183 -1.21 10.94 -22.68
C VAL A 183 -0.37 10.00 -23.56
N GLU A 184 0.19 10.50 -24.67
CA GLU A 184 1.02 9.68 -25.55
C GLU A 184 2.37 9.37 -24.93
N TYR A 185 2.71 8.10 -24.88
CA TYR A 185 4.04 7.63 -24.51
C TYR A 185 4.32 6.25 -25.10
N ASP A 186 5.49 6.08 -25.69
CA ASP A 186 5.97 4.82 -26.28
C ASP A 186 4.96 4.15 -27.24
N GLY A 187 4.35 4.96 -28.12
CA GLY A 187 3.42 4.50 -29.14
C GLY A 187 2.03 4.08 -28.65
N CYS A 188 1.67 4.38 -27.41
CA CYS A 188 0.36 4.11 -26.84
C CYS A 188 -0.15 5.27 -25.98
N ILE A 189 -1.41 5.20 -25.57
CA ILE A 189 -1.95 6.03 -24.49
C ILE A 189 -1.42 5.46 -23.17
N ASN A 190 -0.83 6.32 -22.33
CA ASN A 190 -0.42 5.99 -20.98
C ASN A 190 -1.05 6.98 -19.99
N LEU A 191 -2.03 6.52 -19.24
CA LEU A 191 -2.81 7.39 -18.33
C LEU A 191 -1.97 7.92 -17.17
N MET A 192 -1.07 7.10 -16.61
CA MET A 192 -0.16 7.54 -15.56
C MET A 192 0.76 8.66 -16.05
N LYS A 193 1.33 8.55 -17.26
CA LYS A 193 2.09 9.64 -17.89
C LYS A 193 1.25 10.90 -18.04
N GLY A 194 -0.01 10.75 -18.43
CA GLY A 194 -0.96 11.87 -18.53
C GLY A 194 -1.15 12.59 -17.21
N ALA A 195 -1.33 11.85 -16.12
CA ALA A 195 -1.44 12.43 -14.78
C ALA A 195 -0.14 13.10 -14.31
N ILE A 196 1.02 12.48 -14.54
CA ILE A 196 2.32 13.08 -14.22
C ILE A 196 2.50 14.41 -14.95
N ALA A 197 2.12 14.48 -16.23
CA ALA A 197 2.21 15.71 -17.02
C ALA A 197 1.25 16.80 -16.53
N SER A 198 0.06 16.40 -16.05
CA SER A 198 -1.03 17.32 -15.65
C SER A 198 -0.96 17.76 -14.18
N ALA A 199 -0.19 17.07 -13.34
CA ALA A 199 -0.10 17.38 -11.91
C ALA A 199 0.86 18.55 -11.63
N ASP A 200 0.50 19.43 -10.69
CA ASP A 200 1.41 20.43 -10.13
C ASP A 200 2.51 19.78 -9.28
N LEU A 201 2.15 18.73 -8.51
CA LEU A 201 3.08 17.88 -7.78
C LEU A 201 2.79 16.40 -8.01
N VAL A 202 3.85 15.61 -8.03
CA VAL A 202 3.79 14.15 -8.12
C VAL A 202 4.37 13.55 -6.84
N THR A 203 3.70 12.58 -6.25
CA THR A 203 4.21 11.88 -5.09
C THR A 203 4.30 10.39 -5.34
N THR A 204 5.12 9.73 -4.53
CA THR A 204 5.10 8.28 -4.38
C THR A 204 5.28 7.89 -2.92
N VAL A 205 5.20 6.62 -2.61
CA VAL A 205 4.94 6.10 -1.27
C VAL A 205 6.20 5.80 -0.44
N SER A 206 7.36 6.26 -0.88
CA SER A 206 8.60 6.34 -0.09
C SER A 206 9.65 7.18 -0.81
N GLN A 207 10.61 7.74 -0.07
CA GLN A 207 11.68 8.57 -0.65
C GLN A 207 12.58 7.73 -1.54
N ARG A 208 12.98 6.55 -1.07
CA ARG A 208 13.82 5.63 -1.85
C ARG A 208 13.13 5.17 -3.13
N TYR A 209 11.82 4.92 -3.08
CA TYR A 209 11.08 4.54 -4.28
C TYR A 209 10.99 5.69 -5.29
N ALA A 210 10.87 6.95 -4.84
CA ALA A 210 10.93 8.11 -5.73
C ALA A 210 12.26 8.16 -6.52
N GLU A 211 13.38 7.80 -5.88
CA GLU A 211 14.69 7.68 -6.53
C GLU A 211 14.74 6.47 -7.50
N GLU A 212 14.27 5.31 -7.04
CA GLU A 212 14.29 4.06 -7.81
C GLU A 212 13.49 4.17 -9.10
N ILE A 213 12.26 4.72 -9.07
CA ILE A 213 11.42 4.85 -10.28
C ILE A 213 11.95 5.88 -11.30
N CYS A 214 12.99 6.64 -10.98
CA CYS A 214 13.74 7.44 -11.95
C CYS A 214 14.78 6.64 -12.71
N SER A 215 14.99 5.35 -12.39
CA SER A 215 15.93 4.46 -13.08
C SER A 215 15.21 3.48 -14.01
N PRO A 216 15.83 3.07 -15.13
CA PRO A 216 15.22 2.12 -16.07
C PRO A 216 14.84 0.78 -15.45
N GLU A 217 15.54 0.36 -14.39
CA GLU A 217 15.32 -0.93 -13.73
C GLU A 217 13.96 -1.01 -13.00
N TYR A 218 13.48 0.13 -12.43
CA TYR A 218 12.27 0.17 -11.60
C TYR A 218 11.12 0.94 -12.22
N ALA A 219 11.38 1.73 -13.29
CA ALA A 219 10.39 2.66 -13.84
C ALA A 219 9.35 2.04 -14.76
N HIS A 220 9.49 0.77 -15.15
CA HIS A 220 8.62 0.12 -16.14
C HIS A 220 8.45 0.95 -17.44
N GLY A 221 9.54 1.65 -17.86
CA GLY A 221 9.60 2.49 -19.04
C GLY A 221 9.28 3.98 -18.82
N LEU A 222 8.89 4.41 -17.64
CA LEU A 222 8.59 5.82 -17.33
C LEU A 222 9.78 6.61 -16.75
N ASP A 223 10.98 6.04 -16.69
CA ASP A 223 12.17 6.64 -16.08
C ASP A 223 12.51 8.04 -16.64
N ARG A 224 12.38 8.22 -17.96
CA ARG A 224 12.63 9.51 -18.59
C ARG A 224 11.60 10.55 -18.14
N ILE A 225 10.32 10.20 -18.17
CA ILE A 225 9.22 11.10 -17.74
C ILE A 225 9.39 11.53 -16.29
N LEU A 226 9.78 10.59 -15.42
CA LEU A 226 9.98 10.88 -13.99
C LEU A 226 11.25 11.72 -13.73
N ARG A 227 12.35 11.46 -14.46
CA ARG A 227 13.52 12.33 -14.39
C ARG A 227 13.24 13.75 -14.86
N ASP A 228 12.50 13.89 -15.98
CA ASP A 228 12.08 15.20 -16.51
C ASP A 228 11.10 15.94 -15.57
N SER A 229 10.47 15.22 -14.62
CA SER A 229 9.54 15.73 -13.61
C SER A 229 10.12 15.68 -12.18
N SER A 230 11.43 15.53 -12.04
CA SER A 230 12.09 15.34 -10.73
C SER A 230 11.96 16.53 -9.77
N ASP A 231 11.80 17.73 -10.30
CA ASP A 231 11.57 18.97 -9.54
C ASP A 231 10.24 18.97 -8.77
N LYS A 232 9.26 18.22 -9.26
CA LYS A 232 7.93 18.06 -8.64
C LYS A 232 7.65 16.67 -8.08
N LEU A 233 8.63 15.74 -8.08
CA LEU A 233 8.49 14.38 -7.57
C LEU A 233 8.96 14.30 -6.11
N LEU A 234 8.09 13.82 -5.23
CA LEU A 234 8.34 13.67 -3.80
C LEU A 234 8.03 12.24 -3.33
N GLY A 235 8.85 11.70 -2.44
CA GLY A 235 8.56 10.44 -1.73
C GLY A 235 7.99 10.72 -0.33
N ILE A 236 6.82 10.15 0.00
CA ILE A 236 6.22 10.24 1.34
C ILE A 236 5.94 8.83 1.82
N LEU A 237 6.64 8.39 2.87
CA LEU A 237 6.45 7.06 3.43
C LEU A 237 5.05 6.93 4.05
N ASN A 238 4.32 5.88 3.71
CA ASN A 238 3.02 5.60 4.33
C ASN A 238 3.19 5.17 5.79
N GLY A 239 2.16 5.45 6.61
CA GLY A 239 2.03 4.91 7.94
C GLY A 239 1.22 3.62 8.00
N ILE A 240 1.08 3.07 9.21
CA ILE A 240 0.14 2.00 9.51
C ILE A 240 -0.95 2.49 10.48
N ASP A 241 -2.14 1.92 10.38
CA ASP A 241 -3.27 2.26 11.25
C ASP A 241 -3.10 1.63 12.63
N TYR A 242 -2.75 2.43 13.64
CA TYR A 242 -2.59 1.98 15.03
C TYR A 242 -3.92 1.65 15.72
N LYS A 243 -5.07 2.07 15.20
CA LYS A 243 -6.37 1.61 15.71
C LYS A 243 -6.63 0.16 15.30
N TYR A 244 -6.09 -0.24 14.16
CA TYR A 244 -6.25 -1.59 13.61
C TYR A 244 -5.07 -2.52 13.93
N TYR A 245 -3.83 -1.99 13.99
CA TYR A 245 -2.59 -2.74 14.24
C TYR A 245 -1.93 -2.30 15.55
N ASP A 246 -2.48 -2.70 16.70
CA ASP A 246 -1.87 -2.48 18.01
C ASP A 246 -1.97 -3.73 18.89
N PRO A 247 -0.84 -4.40 19.22
CA PRO A 247 -0.88 -5.58 20.07
C PRO A 247 -1.42 -5.31 21.48
N ALA A 248 -1.49 -4.04 21.90
CA ALA A 248 -2.07 -3.69 23.19
C ALA A 248 -3.61 -3.79 23.23
N THR A 249 -4.27 -3.62 22.09
CA THR A 249 -5.74 -3.51 22.01
C THR A 249 -6.35 -4.45 20.97
N ASP A 250 -5.53 -5.19 20.22
CA ASP A 250 -5.99 -6.11 19.16
C ASP A 250 -6.81 -7.26 19.80
N ASN A 251 -8.07 -7.36 19.43
CA ASN A 251 -9.00 -8.37 19.93
C ASN A 251 -8.93 -9.72 19.19
N VAL A 252 -8.11 -9.81 18.13
CA VAL A 252 -7.93 -11.01 17.33
C VAL A 252 -6.83 -11.92 17.88
N ILE A 253 -5.86 -11.34 18.58
CA ILE A 253 -4.73 -12.07 19.14
C ILE A 253 -5.07 -12.72 20.48
N ALA A 254 -4.40 -13.82 20.83
CA ALA A 254 -4.69 -14.60 22.05
C ALA A 254 -4.40 -13.81 23.33
N LYS A 255 -3.37 -12.96 23.32
CA LYS A 255 -2.97 -12.17 24.48
C LYS A 255 -2.48 -10.79 24.06
N ASN A 256 -3.06 -9.75 24.65
CA ASN A 256 -2.59 -8.38 24.45
C ASN A 256 -1.27 -8.12 25.20
N TYR A 257 -0.38 -7.35 24.58
CA TYR A 257 0.93 -7.00 25.13
C TYR A 257 1.44 -5.65 24.63
N THR A 258 2.45 -5.15 25.32
CA THR A 258 3.16 -3.93 24.96
C THR A 258 4.66 -4.20 24.99
N TRP A 259 5.48 -3.23 24.57
CA TRP A 259 6.93 -3.33 24.70
C TRP A 259 7.43 -3.55 26.15
N ARG A 260 6.62 -3.17 27.18
CA ARG A 260 6.93 -3.40 28.60
C ARG A 260 6.58 -4.83 29.05
N SER A 261 5.64 -5.46 28.38
CA SER A 261 5.14 -6.80 28.69
C SER A 261 5.35 -7.80 27.55
N GLN A 262 6.45 -7.63 26.79
CA GLN A 262 6.76 -8.45 25.61
C GLN A 262 6.85 -9.96 25.88
N GLY A 263 7.11 -10.38 27.12
CA GLY A 263 7.01 -11.79 27.51
C GLY A 263 5.64 -12.42 27.24
N LYS A 264 4.55 -11.64 27.29
CA LYS A 264 3.21 -12.12 26.92
C LYS A 264 3.06 -12.46 25.43
N LYS A 265 4.00 -12.03 24.56
CA LYS A 265 4.05 -12.41 23.15
C LYS A 265 4.14 -13.93 22.97
N TYR A 266 4.81 -14.64 23.89
CA TYR A 266 4.93 -16.10 23.81
C TYR A 266 3.61 -16.83 24.00
N GLU A 267 2.63 -16.25 24.72
CA GLU A 267 1.26 -16.80 24.77
C GLU A 267 0.59 -16.79 23.37
N ASN A 268 0.86 -15.78 22.55
CA ASN A 268 0.40 -15.75 21.16
C ASN A 268 1.10 -16.79 20.28
N LYS A 269 2.40 -16.98 20.49
CA LYS A 269 3.18 -17.96 19.76
C LYS A 269 2.70 -19.38 20.05
N THR A 270 2.56 -19.76 21.31
CA THR A 270 2.04 -21.09 21.69
C THR A 270 0.58 -21.28 21.23
N ALA A 271 -0.25 -20.25 21.30
CA ALA A 271 -1.62 -20.32 20.78
C ALA A 271 -1.65 -20.60 19.27
N LEU A 272 -0.79 -19.90 18.48
CA LEU A 272 -0.69 -20.12 17.04
C LEU A 272 -0.10 -21.50 16.71
N GLN A 273 0.95 -21.94 17.42
CA GLN A 273 1.53 -23.27 17.25
C GLN A 273 0.47 -24.36 17.45
N ARG A 274 -0.35 -24.25 18.47
CA ARG A 274 -1.47 -25.18 18.74
C ARG A 274 -2.54 -25.11 17.63
N GLU A 275 -2.93 -23.92 17.21
CA GLU A 275 -3.90 -23.71 16.12
C GLU A 275 -3.43 -24.39 14.82
N LEU A 276 -2.13 -24.28 14.53
CA LEU A 276 -1.53 -24.80 13.31
C LEU A 276 -1.03 -26.25 13.44
N GLY A 277 -1.12 -26.88 14.61
CA GLY A 277 -0.60 -28.23 14.86
C GLY A 277 0.93 -28.32 14.80
N LEU A 278 1.63 -27.22 15.11
CA LEU A 278 3.07 -27.21 15.31
C LEU A 278 3.41 -27.61 16.77
N PRO A 279 4.58 -28.20 17.05
CA PRO A 279 5.08 -28.36 18.41
C PRO A 279 5.12 -27.02 19.16
N GLU A 280 4.57 -26.99 20.38
CA GLU A 280 4.59 -25.81 21.25
C GLU A 280 6.00 -25.59 21.81
N ARG A 281 6.76 -24.70 21.21
CA ARG A 281 8.18 -24.43 21.51
C ARG A 281 8.39 -22.91 21.66
N GLU A 282 8.51 -22.42 22.89
CA GLU A 282 8.86 -21.01 23.16
C GLU A 282 10.34 -20.70 22.88
N ASP A 283 11.18 -21.70 23.03
CA ASP A 283 12.66 -21.68 22.92
C ASP A 283 13.19 -21.70 21.46
N VAL A 284 12.29 -21.80 20.48
CA VAL A 284 12.64 -21.86 19.04
C VAL A 284 12.10 -20.63 18.33
N PRO A 285 12.90 -19.87 17.53
CA PRO A 285 12.37 -18.71 16.83
C PRO A 285 11.36 -19.11 15.74
N MET A 286 10.22 -18.41 15.72
CA MET A 286 9.23 -18.52 14.66
C MET A 286 9.50 -17.47 13.60
N ILE A 287 9.86 -17.91 12.41
CA ILE A 287 10.05 -17.09 11.22
C ILE A 287 8.72 -17.03 10.46
N SER A 288 8.33 -15.86 9.99
CA SER A 288 7.13 -15.74 9.17
C SER A 288 7.36 -14.95 7.88
N LEU A 289 6.52 -15.25 6.88
CA LEU A 289 6.41 -14.58 5.62
C LEU A 289 4.92 -14.39 5.32
N ILE A 290 4.47 -13.15 5.16
CA ILE A 290 3.08 -12.79 4.83
C ILE A 290 3.10 -11.89 3.60
N SER A 291 2.71 -12.43 2.44
CA SER A 291 2.66 -11.65 1.20
C SER A 291 1.81 -12.35 0.13
N ARG A 292 1.54 -11.64 -0.99
CA ARG A 292 1.19 -12.36 -2.22
C ARG A 292 2.36 -13.27 -2.60
N LEU A 293 2.07 -14.50 -2.97
CA LEU A 293 3.10 -15.43 -3.43
C LEU A 293 3.44 -15.14 -4.90
N ALA A 294 4.26 -14.11 -5.11
CA ALA A 294 4.63 -13.60 -6.42
C ALA A 294 6.14 -13.34 -6.52
N SER A 295 6.68 -13.46 -7.73
CA SER A 295 8.13 -13.38 -7.99
C SER A 295 8.76 -12.07 -7.53
N HIS A 296 8.06 -10.92 -7.67
CA HIS A 296 8.57 -9.62 -7.20
C HIS A 296 8.68 -9.50 -5.67
N LYS A 297 8.12 -10.45 -4.91
CA LYS A 297 8.29 -10.53 -3.43
C LYS A 297 9.56 -11.25 -2.99
N GLY A 298 10.44 -11.62 -3.94
CA GLY A 298 11.73 -12.25 -3.65
C GLY A 298 11.61 -13.69 -3.17
N LEU A 299 10.52 -14.37 -3.54
CA LEU A 299 10.30 -15.77 -3.12
C LEU A 299 11.28 -16.73 -3.78
N ASP A 300 11.80 -16.39 -4.95
CA ASP A 300 12.89 -17.12 -5.60
C ASP A 300 14.18 -17.15 -4.76
N LEU A 301 14.44 -16.11 -3.96
CA LEU A 301 15.55 -16.12 -2.99
C LEU A 301 15.22 -17.01 -1.81
N VAL A 302 13.98 -16.93 -1.31
CA VAL A 302 13.52 -17.78 -0.18
C VAL A 302 13.59 -19.24 -0.55
N THR A 303 13.10 -19.64 -1.73
CA THR A 303 13.10 -21.04 -2.17
C THR A 303 14.50 -21.64 -2.25
N ARG A 304 15.53 -20.83 -2.54
CA ARG A 304 16.93 -21.29 -2.64
C ARG A 304 17.59 -21.55 -1.30
N MET A 305 17.16 -20.86 -0.22
CA MET A 305 17.85 -20.96 1.08
C MET A 305 17.05 -21.69 2.16
N ILE A 306 15.71 -21.74 2.04
CA ILE A 306 14.85 -22.09 3.16
C ILE A 306 14.92 -23.58 3.54
N TYR A 307 15.13 -24.50 2.56
CA TYR A 307 15.34 -25.92 2.84
C TYR A 307 16.52 -26.14 3.76
N ARG A 308 17.65 -25.49 3.47
CA ARG A 308 18.85 -25.57 4.28
C ARG A 308 18.63 -24.94 5.66
N LEU A 309 18.07 -23.75 5.69
CA LEU A 309 17.82 -23.04 6.95
C LEU A 309 16.97 -23.87 7.91
N VAL A 310 15.82 -24.38 7.45
CA VAL A 310 14.89 -25.18 8.27
C VAL A 310 15.48 -26.54 8.64
N GLY A 311 16.27 -27.15 7.73
CA GLY A 311 16.93 -28.44 7.98
C GLY A 311 18.06 -28.37 9.01
N GLU A 312 18.88 -27.32 8.96
CA GLU A 312 20.08 -27.15 9.80
C GLU A 312 19.84 -26.40 11.10
N LYS A 313 18.85 -25.49 11.14
CA LYS A 313 18.52 -24.65 12.30
C LYS A 313 17.29 -25.16 13.04
N ASP A 314 17.28 -24.98 14.36
CA ASP A 314 16.07 -25.21 15.16
C ASP A 314 15.18 -23.96 15.08
N VAL A 315 14.31 -23.94 14.09
CA VAL A 315 13.40 -22.84 13.78
C VAL A 315 12.04 -23.38 13.34
N GLN A 316 11.01 -22.59 13.48
CA GLN A 316 9.71 -22.84 12.85
C GLN A 316 9.45 -21.77 11.76
N LEU A 317 8.77 -22.15 10.69
CA LEU A 317 8.41 -21.27 9.58
C LEU A 317 6.88 -21.26 9.35
N VAL A 318 6.28 -20.10 9.30
CA VAL A 318 4.88 -19.92 8.93
C VAL A 318 4.79 -19.00 7.72
N VAL A 319 4.23 -19.52 6.63
CA VAL A 319 3.99 -18.78 5.39
C VAL A 319 2.50 -18.57 5.22
N LEU A 320 2.07 -17.32 5.04
CA LEU A 320 0.68 -16.97 4.71
C LEU A 320 0.65 -16.17 3.41
N GLY A 321 -0.07 -16.69 2.43
CA GLY A 321 -0.26 -16.01 1.15
C GLY A 321 -0.87 -16.89 0.08
N LYS A 322 -1.25 -16.25 -1.03
CA LYS A 322 -1.76 -16.89 -2.23
C LYS A 322 -1.18 -16.18 -3.46
N GLY A 323 -0.94 -16.91 -4.56
CA GLY A 323 -0.44 -16.29 -5.78
C GLY A 323 -0.03 -17.25 -6.86
N GLU A 324 1.23 -17.18 -7.30
CA GLU A 324 1.79 -18.00 -8.37
C GLU A 324 1.89 -19.46 -7.91
N SER A 325 1.40 -20.37 -8.73
CA SER A 325 1.28 -21.80 -8.37
C SER A 325 2.60 -22.46 -8.04
N GLU A 326 3.70 -22.03 -8.63
CA GLU A 326 5.03 -22.58 -8.34
C GLU A 326 5.43 -22.37 -6.87
N TYR A 327 5.15 -21.20 -6.29
CA TYR A 327 5.44 -20.94 -4.88
C TYR A 327 4.45 -21.62 -3.94
N GLU A 328 3.17 -21.71 -4.33
CA GLU A 328 2.18 -22.46 -3.56
C GLU A 328 2.57 -23.95 -3.44
N VAL A 329 2.95 -24.56 -4.55
CA VAL A 329 3.43 -25.96 -4.59
C VAL A 329 4.71 -26.13 -3.80
N PHE A 330 5.66 -25.20 -3.96
CA PHE A 330 6.93 -25.24 -3.23
C PHE A 330 6.73 -25.25 -1.71
N PHE A 331 5.94 -24.32 -1.18
CA PHE A 331 5.73 -24.22 0.27
C PHE A 331 4.92 -25.38 0.84
N ARG A 332 3.97 -25.95 0.09
CA ARG A 332 3.29 -27.20 0.48
C ARG A 332 4.28 -28.37 0.58
N GLY A 333 5.15 -28.53 -0.41
CA GLY A 333 6.19 -29.57 -0.38
C GLY A 333 7.21 -29.37 0.74
N LEU A 334 7.51 -28.12 1.10
CA LEU A 334 8.36 -27.80 2.24
C LEU A 334 7.70 -28.20 3.57
N GLU A 335 6.38 -27.96 3.72
CA GLU A 335 5.59 -28.40 4.88
C GLU A 335 5.55 -29.94 4.97
N GLU A 336 5.34 -30.64 3.85
CA GLU A 336 5.36 -32.12 3.81
C GLU A 336 6.72 -32.67 4.24
N THR A 337 7.82 -31.98 3.88
CA THR A 337 9.18 -32.40 4.24
C THR A 337 9.51 -32.15 5.73
N PHE A 338 8.99 -31.03 6.26
CA PHE A 338 9.26 -30.58 7.64
C PHE A 338 7.96 -30.36 8.44
N PRO A 339 7.13 -31.39 8.66
CA PRO A 339 5.78 -31.21 9.22
C PRO A 339 5.76 -30.69 10.66
N ASP A 340 6.84 -30.84 11.42
CA ASP A 340 6.95 -30.30 12.78
C ASP A 340 7.54 -28.87 12.83
N LYS A 341 7.95 -28.32 11.67
CA LYS A 341 8.63 -27.03 11.62
C LYS A 341 7.94 -26.01 10.70
N VAL A 342 7.20 -26.45 9.68
CA VAL A 342 6.69 -25.57 8.62
C VAL A 342 5.17 -25.63 8.53
N ARG A 343 4.54 -24.47 8.30
CA ARG A 343 3.13 -24.36 7.87
C ARG A 343 3.00 -23.39 6.69
N ALA A 344 2.36 -23.88 5.63
CA ALA A 344 2.07 -23.15 4.40
C ALA A 344 0.56 -22.88 4.28
N LEU A 345 0.14 -21.70 4.69
CA LEU A 345 -1.24 -21.27 4.71
C LEU A 345 -1.56 -20.55 3.40
N ILE A 346 -1.99 -21.33 2.39
CA ILE A 346 -2.24 -20.81 1.04
C ILE A 346 -3.64 -20.19 0.97
N THR A 347 -3.75 -19.02 1.58
CA THR A 347 -5.00 -18.27 1.67
C THR A 347 -4.74 -16.78 1.89
N TYR A 348 -5.81 -15.98 1.83
CA TYR A 348 -5.84 -14.59 2.27
C TYR A 348 -6.74 -14.47 3.49
N ASP A 349 -6.17 -14.22 4.64
CA ASP A 349 -6.90 -14.08 5.90
C ASP A 349 -6.23 -12.98 6.76
N ARG A 350 -6.98 -11.91 7.00
CA ARG A 350 -6.49 -10.74 7.76
C ARG A 350 -6.34 -11.02 9.25
N ASP A 351 -7.26 -11.74 9.83
CA ASP A 351 -7.24 -12.05 11.26
C ASP A 351 -6.13 -13.05 11.57
N LEU A 352 -5.96 -14.05 10.69
CA LEU A 352 -4.82 -14.96 10.78
C LEU A 352 -3.49 -14.23 10.62
N SER A 353 -3.41 -13.23 9.72
CA SER A 353 -2.18 -12.43 9.59
C SER A 353 -1.80 -11.71 10.88
N LYS A 354 -2.76 -11.16 11.63
CA LYS A 354 -2.52 -10.53 12.93
C LYS A 354 -2.03 -11.54 13.98
N ARG A 355 -2.63 -12.73 14.03
CA ARG A 355 -2.16 -13.81 14.90
C ARG A 355 -0.73 -14.22 14.57
N ILE A 356 -0.39 -14.31 13.27
CA ILE A 356 0.97 -14.60 12.82
C ILE A 356 1.93 -13.46 13.21
N TYR A 357 1.62 -12.19 12.99
CA TYR A 357 2.47 -11.08 13.44
C TYR A 357 2.71 -11.13 14.95
N ALA A 358 1.66 -11.40 15.74
CA ALA A 358 1.76 -11.49 17.20
C ALA A 358 2.61 -12.67 17.68
N ALA A 359 2.63 -13.77 16.93
CA ALA A 359 3.40 -14.98 17.25
C ALA A 359 4.84 -14.93 16.74
N SER A 360 5.10 -14.20 15.64
CA SER A 360 6.38 -14.21 14.92
C SER A 360 7.51 -13.56 15.69
N ASP A 361 8.67 -14.18 15.65
CA ASP A 361 9.93 -13.66 16.21
C ASP A 361 10.75 -12.92 15.13
N ILE A 362 10.76 -13.45 13.91
CA ILE A 362 11.47 -12.91 12.75
C ILE A 362 10.50 -12.84 11.57
N PHE A 363 10.55 -11.75 10.81
CA PHE A 363 9.68 -11.51 9.67
C PHE A 363 10.50 -11.28 8.39
N LEU A 364 10.30 -12.12 7.36
CA LEU A 364 11.04 -12.04 6.10
C LEU A 364 10.29 -11.22 5.06
N MET A 365 10.99 -10.27 4.43
CA MET A 365 10.46 -9.46 3.33
C MET A 365 11.56 -9.13 2.31
N PRO A 366 12.03 -10.13 1.53
CA PRO A 366 13.16 -10.00 0.61
C PRO A 366 12.77 -9.45 -0.77
N SER A 367 11.79 -8.55 -0.85
CA SER A 367 11.18 -8.09 -2.09
C SER A 367 12.20 -7.57 -3.11
N LYS A 368 12.01 -7.90 -4.39
CA LYS A 368 12.78 -7.34 -5.51
C LYS A 368 12.47 -5.86 -5.71
N SER A 369 11.21 -5.49 -5.55
CA SER A 369 10.74 -4.12 -5.54
C SER A 369 9.59 -4.00 -4.53
N GLU A 370 9.62 -2.97 -3.70
CA GLU A 370 8.59 -2.71 -2.69
C GLU A 370 8.37 -1.20 -2.55
N PRO A 371 7.37 -0.64 -3.24
CA PRO A 371 7.12 0.79 -3.21
C PRO A 371 7.10 1.40 -1.81
N CYS A 372 6.35 0.80 -0.90
CA CYS A 372 6.31 1.17 0.51
C CYS A 372 6.54 -0.05 1.41
N GLY A 373 5.69 -1.07 1.28
CA GLY A 373 5.57 -2.13 2.26
C GLY A 373 4.93 -1.64 3.56
N LEU A 374 3.98 -2.41 4.06
CA LEU A 374 3.36 -2.15 5.37
C LEU A 374 3.71 -3.27 6.36
N SER A 375 3.91 -4.48 5.85
CA SER A 375 4.11 -5.68 6.64
C SER A 375 5.33 -5.63 7.55
N GLN A 376 6.45 -5.02 7.14
CA GLN A 376 7.64 -4.83 7.97
C GLN A 376 7.38 -3.85 9.14
N MET A 377 6.56 -2.83 8.93
CA MET A 377 6.18 -1.87 9.97
C MET A 377 5.21 -2.51 10.96
N ILE A 378 4.23 -3.28 10.46
CA ILE A 378 3.30 -4.06 11.28
C ILE A 378 4.07 -5.10 12.09
N ALA A 379 4.96 -5.88 11.47
CA ALA A 379 5.81 -6.86 12.14
C ALA A 379 6.62 -6.21 13.28
N SER A 380 7.26 -5.07 13.03
CA SER A 380 7.98 -4.30 14.04
C SER A 380 7.07 -3.86 15.19
N ARG A 381 5.87 -3.36 14.89
CA ARG A 381 4.87 -2.97 15.90
C ARG A 381 4.46 -4.13 16.80
N TYR A 382 4.34 -5.35 16.23
CA TYR A 382 4.07 -6.59 16.96
C TYR A 382 5.33 -7.26 17.53
N GLY A 383 6.51 -6.67 17.40
CA GLY A 383 7.76 -7.14 17.98
C GLY A 383 8.39 -8.33 17.25
N ALA A 384 8.09 -8.51 15.97
CA ALA A 384 8.82 -9.42 15.09
C ALA A 384 9.97 -8.66 14.41
N ILE A 385 11.17 -9.25 14.42
CA ILE A 385 12.40 -8.65 13.89
C ILE A 385 12.38 -8.72 12.36
N PRO A 386 12.32 -7.58 11.64
CA PRO A 386 12.28 -7.61 10.19
C PRO A 386 13.65 -7.92 9.59
N VAL A 387 13.65 -8.81 8.58
CA VAL A 387 14.77 -9.08 7.67
C VAL A 387 14.32 -8.70 6.28
N VAL A 388 14.87 -7.61 5.72
CA VAL A 388 14.35 -7.00 4.50
C VAL A 388 15.46 -6.68 3.50
N ARG A 389 15.11 -6.65 2.20
CA ARG A 389 16.01 -6.10 1.20
C ARG A 389 15.94 -4.55 1.19
N GLU A 390 17.06 -3.92 0.89
CA GLU A 390 17.20 -2.46 0.82
C GLU A 390 16.61 -1.91 -0.50
N THR A 391 15.28 -1.83 -0.58
CA THR A 391 14.53 -1.29 -1.73
C THR A 391 13.30 -0.52 -1.28
N GLY A 392 12.98 0.57 -1.96
CA GLY A 392 11.79 1.38 -1.72
C GLY A 392 11.52 1.68 -0.25
N GLY A 393 10.28 1.47 0.18
CA GLY A 393 9.89 1.74 1.57
C GLY A 393 10.49 0.79 2.61
N LEU A 394 11.03 -0.35 2.20
CA LEU A 394 11.79 -1.23 3.11
C LEU A 394 13.08 -0.53 3.54
N TYR A 395 13.81 0.08 2.59
CA TYR A 395 14.99 0.87 2.89
C TYR A 395 14.68 2.07 3.79
N ASP A 396 13.55 2.76 3.56
CA ASP A 396 13.19 3.94 4.33
C ASP A 396 12.77 3.60 5.76
N SER A 397 12.00 2.53 5.96
CA SER A 397 11.42 2.14 7.24
C SER A 397 12.35 1.28 8.11
N ILE A 398 13.22 0.46 7.50
CA ILE A 398 14.09 -0.48 8.22
C ILE A 398 15.55 -0.10 8.00
N LYS A 399 16.29 0.07 9.10
CA LYS A 399 17.73 0.35 9.11
C LYS A 399 18.48 -0.84 9.69
N GLY A 400 19.56 -1.21 9.04
CA GLY A 400 20.38 -2.36 9.42
C GLY A 400 20.85 -2.30 10.88
N TYR A 401 20.77 -3.44 11.57
CA TYR A 401 21.24 -3.60 12.94
C TYR A 401 22.76 -3.56 13.02
N TRP A 402 23.27 -2.84 14.01
CA TRP A 402 24.65 -2.89 14.46
C TRP A 402 24.79 -2.42 15.91
N LEU A 403 25.91 -2.75 16.55
CA LEU A 403 26.24 -2.31 17.90
C LEU A 403 27.25 -1.16 17.84
N ASP A 404 26.98 -0.08 18.56
CA ASP A 404 27.87 1.02 18.81
C ASP A 404 28.23 1.01 20.33
N GLY A 405 29.25 0.25 20.67
CA GLY A 405 29.47 -0.15 22.05
C GLY A 405 28.27 -0.94 22.56
N ASP A 406 27.68 -0.51 23.67
CA ASP A 406 26.48 -1.11 24.25
C ASP A 406 25.15 -0.61 23.63
N LYS A 407 25.24 0.32 22.67
CA LYS A 407 24.05 0.94 22.06
C LYS A 407 23.61 0.18 20.82
N ILE A 408 22.37 -0.27 20.84
CA ILE A 408 21.72 -0.90 19.68
C ILE A 408 21.35 0.19 18.66
N LYS A 409 21.89 0.11 17.45
CA LYS A 409 21.54 0.90 16.27
C LYS A 409 20.70 0.08 15.30
N GLY A 410 20.00 0.78 14.40
CA GLY A 410 19.08 0.12 13.46
C GLY A 410 17.82 -0.44 14.13
N ASN A 411 16.97 -1.08 13.33
CA ASN A 411 15.67 -1.63 13.76
C ASN A 411 15.29 -2.90 13.00
N GLY A 412 16.21 -3.52 12.28
CA GLY A 412 16.03 -4.77 11.56
C GLY A 412 17.33 -5.25 10.95
N PHE A 413 17.27 -6.29 10.15
CA PHE A 413 18.39 -6.78 9.38
C PHE A 413 18.17 -6.49 7.91
N THR A 414 19.16 -5.88 7.26
CA THR A 414 19.02 -5.45 5.86
C THR A 414 20.11 -6.07 5.00
N PHE A 415 19.80 -6.28 3.72
CA PHE A 415 20.75 -6.69 2.69
C PHE A 415 20.47 -5.95 1.37
N ALA A 416 21.53 -5.63 0.62
CA ALA A 416 21.43 -4.82 -0.59
C ALA A 416 21.34 -5.67 -1.86
N GLY A 417 22.14 -6.71 -1.98
CA GLY A 417 22.19 -7.58 -3.17
C GLY A 417 20.96 -8.45 -3.32
N TYR A 418 20.41 -8.54 -4.53
CA TYR A 418 19.31 -9.47 -4.80
C TYR A 418 19.84 -10.91 -4.96
N ASN A 419 20.22 -11.54 -3.84
CA ASN A 419 20.74 -12.91 -3.83
C ASN A 419 20.39 -13.65 -2.53
N ALA A 420 20.25 -14.98 -2.62
CA ALA A 420 19.84 -15.83 -1.53
C ALA A 420 20.88 -15.95 -0.41
N TYR A 421 22.17 -15.77 -0.71
CA TYR A 421 23.25 -15.87 0.27
C TYR A 421 23.15 -14.72 1.30
N GLU A 422 22.99 -13.47 0.83
CA GLU A 422 22.82 -12.34 1.75
C GLU A 422 21.55 -12.45 2.58
N LEU A 423 20.42 -12.90 1.98
CA LEU A 423 19.17 -13.14 2.72
C LEU A 423 19.39 -14.18 3.83
N GLU A 424 20.07 -15.30 3.54
CA GLU A 424 20.35 -16.35 4.50
C GLU A 424 21.27 -15.85 5.62
N GLU A 425 22.35 -15.14 5.27
CA GLU A 425 23.28 -14.55 6.23
C GLU A 425 22.55 -13.62 7.21
N ARG A 426 21.68 -12.70 6.69
CA ARG A 426 20.95 -11.76 7.54
C ARG A 426 19.87 -12.46 8.37
N THR A 427 19.23 -13.48 7.83
CA THR A 427 18.30 -14.33 8.60
C THR A 427 19.01 -15.07 9.71
N GLY A 428 20.20 -15.62 9.44
CA GLY A 428 21.06 -16.25 10.45
C GLY A 428 21.45 -15.26 11.56
N ALA A 429 21.88 -14.08 11.21
CA ALA A 429 22.22 -13.04 12.19
C ALA A 429 21.00 -12.61 13.05
N ALA A 430 19.78 -12.58 12.47
CA ALA A 430 18.56 -12.32 13.22
C ALA A 430 18.24 -13.46 14.20
N ILE A 431 18.48 -14.72 13.81
CA ILE A 431 18.35 -15.90 14.68
C ILE A 431 19.35 -15.80 15.83
N ASP A 432 20.61 -15.44 15.55
CA ASP A 432 21.65 -15.30 16.57
C ASP A 432 21.31 -14.20 17.59
N LEU A 433 20.83 -13.05 17.13
CA LEU A 433 20.30 -12.00 18.02
C LEU A 433 19.13 -12.50 18.87
N TRP A 434 18.20 -13.25 18.25
CA TRP A 434 17.03 -13.77 18.94
C TRP A 434 17.42 -14.77 20.04
N ASN A 435 18.46 -15.58 19.85
CA ASN A 435 18.98 -16.55 20.81
C ASN A 435 19.62 -15.88 22.05
N ASP A 436 20.10 -14.64 21.94
CA ASP A 436 20.56 -13.85 23.08
C ASP A 436 19.34 -13.20 23.77
N ALA A 437 18.92 -13.73 24.89
CA ALA A 437 17.70 -13.30 25.59
C ALA A 437 17.73 -11.84 26.02
N GLU A 438 18.89 -11.33 26.48
CA GLU A 438 19.05 -9.93 26.93
C GLU A 438 19.04 -8.97 25.72
N LEU A 439 19.76 -9.31 24.69
CA LEU A 439 19.82 -8.51 23.46
C LEU A 439 18.45 -8.49 22.74
N ARG A 440 17.81 -9.67 22.64
CA ARG A 440 16.44 -9.82 22.12
C ARG A 440 15.46 -8.89 22.84
N LYS A 441 15.43 -8.93 24.17
CA LYS A 441 14.53 -8.11 24.98
C LYS A 441 14.74 -6.61 24.72
N LYS A 442 16.00 -6.17 24.64
CA LYS A 442 16.34 -4.76 24.36
C LYS A 442 15.94 -4.38 22.93
N PHE A 443 16.23 -5.24 21.94
CA PHE A 443 15.95 -4.98 20.54
C PHE A 443 14.46 -4.98 20.23
N VAL A 444 13.71 -5.99 20.68
CA VAL A 444 12.25 -6.06 20.51
C VAL A 444 11.57 -4.87 21.19
N GLY A 445 11.99 -4.52 22.41
CA GLY A 445 11.50 -3.33 23.09
C GLY A 445 11.80 -2.03 22.35
N LYS A 446 12.88 -1.95 21.58
CA LYS A 446 13.21 -0.81 20.73
C LYS A 446 12.31 -0.75 19.51
N ILE A 447 12.20 -1.83 18.73
CA ILE A 447 11.44 -1.84 17.48
C ILE A 447 9.94 -1.60 17.70
N MET A 448 9.36 -2.12 18.77
CA MET A 448 7.94 -1.90 19.13
C MET A 448 7.61 -0.44 19.48
N ARG A 449 8.61 0.39 19.78
CA ARG A 449 8.42 1.81 20.13
C ARG A 449 8.62 2.77 18.97
N ILE A 450 9.06 2.27 17.81
CA ILE A 450 9.19 3.11 16.62
C ILE A 450 7.79 3.54 16.18
N ASP A 451 7.65 4.82 15.91
CA ASP A 451 6.39 5.37 15.44
C ASP A 451 6.28 5.24 13.93
N PHE A 452 5.50 4.28 13.49
CA PHE A 452 5.08 4.06 12.10
C PHE A 452 3.62 4.49 11.87
N SER A 453 3.02 5.27 12.77
CA SER A 453 1.66 5.77 12.58
C SER A 453 1.57 6.74 11.40
N TRP A 454 0.36 6.99 10.95
CA TRP A 454 0.08 7.97 9.90
C TRP A 454 0.42 9.42 10.28
N LYS A 455 0.71 9.72 11.54
CA LYS A 455 0.98 11.09 12.00
C LYS A 455 2.11 11.77 11.23
N ASN A 456 3.24 11.08 11.09
CA ASN A 456 4.40 11.65 10.37
C ASN A 456 4.10 11.82 8.88
N SER A 457 3.45 10.82 8.26
CA SER A 457 3.05 10.90 6.86
C SER A 457 2.06 12.03 6.63
N ALA A 458 1.06 12.19 7.49
CA ALA A 458 0.06 13.25 7.38
C ALA A 458 0.69 14.65 7.47
N ASN A 459 1.65 14.88 8.36
CA ASN A 459 2.39 16.14 8.41
C ASN A 459 3.14 16.40 7.10
N SER A 460 3.80 15.39 6.53
CA SER A 460 4.49 15.53 5.24
C SER A 460 3.52 15.84 4.09
N TYR A 461 2.31 15.27 4.11
CA TYR A 461 1.27 15.62 3.14
C TYR A 461 0.78 17.07 3.32
N LEU A 462 0.58 17.54 4.55
CA LEU A 462 0.22 18.95 4.81
C LEU A 462 1.32 19.90 4.33
N GLU A 463 2.58 19.66 4.67
CA GLU A 463 3.72 20.45 4.17
C GLU A 463 3.80 20.44 2.64
N MET A 464 3.52 19.31 1.99
CA MET A 464 3.47 19.19 0.53
C MET A 464 2.33 20.04 -0.05
N TYR A 465 1.12 20.01 0.54
CA TYR A 465 0.01 20.83 0.07
C TYR A 465 0.32 22.34 0.24
N GLU A 466 0.95 22.76 1.33
CA GLU A 466 1.35 24.15 1.54
C GLU A 466 2.36 24.66 0.48
N ARG A 467 3.26 23.79 -0.01
CA ARG A 467 4.22 24.15 -1.09
C ARG A 467 3.53 24.53 -2.40
N LEU A 468 2.31 24.04 -2.66
CA LEU A 468 1.55 24.37 -3.87
C LEU A 468 1.24 25.87 -3.99
N TRP A 469 1.21 26.61 -2.87
CA TRP A 469 0.92 28.03 -2.83
C TRP A 469 2.18 28.89 -2.74
N GLN A 470 3.31 28.34 -2.29
CA GLN A 470 4.57 29.07 -2.17
C GLN A 470 5.24 29.33 -3.52
N ASN A 471 4.91 28.53 -4.53
CA ASN A 471 5.48 28.59 -5.89
C ASN A 471 4.49 29.18 -6.92
N SER A 472 3.44 29.88 -6.47
CA SER A 472 2.38 30.43 -7.32
C SER A 472 2.57 31.91 -7.61
#